data_ebe86a3ab1718cc05d18551ff1f08df6
#
_entry.id   ebe86a3ab1718cc05d18551ff1f08df6
#
_cell.length_a   1.000
_cell.length_b   1.000
_cell.length_c   1.000
_cell.angle_alpha   90.00
_cell.angle_beta   90.00
_cell.angle_gamma   90.00
#
_symmetry.space_group_name_H-M   'P 1'
#
loop_
_entity.id
_entity.type
_entity.pdbx_description
1 polymer ?
#
loop_
_entity_poly.entity_id
_entity_poly.type
_entity_poly.pdbx_seq_one_letter_code
_entity_poly.pdbx_strand_id
1 'polypeptide(L)'
;MVEAAARKGVTIEVVTFDESTHTAAEAAHALGAELGQIVKSLVFVSGGADDLEPILCLVSGVNRVDLARLAAVCGLPDVRRATAREADELTGFTIGGIPPIGHIRRLRVIMDPDLGRYEVVWAAAGLPTAVFPVPPATLRVLADANVAPIAEVTAAPSPGGGRSVVVEPASAPGRPATGTTG
;
A
#
# COMPACT_ATOMS: atom_id res chain seq x y z
N MET A 1 -6.04 -8.41 19.61
CA MET A 1 -5.98 -8.77 18.19
C MET A 1 -6.04 -10.30 18.01
N VAL A 2 -5.11 -11.11 18.54
CA VAL A 2 -5.09 -12.59 18.43
C VAL A 2 -6.43 -13.23 18.85
N GLU A 3 -6.97 -12.84 20.00
CA GLU A 3 -8.27 -13.31 20.46
C GLU A 3 -9.43 -12.94 19.51
N ALA A 4 -9.35 -11.77 18.86
CA ALA A 4 -10.35 -11.36 17.88
C ALA A 4 -10.30 -12.23 16.63
N ALA A 5 -9.12 -12.67 16.19
CA ALA A 5 -8.96 -13.63 15.11
C ALA A 5 -9.47 -15.01 15.49
N ALA A 6 -9.11 -15.49 16.69
CA ALA A 6 -9.56 -16.79 17.20
C ALA A 6 -11.11 -16.89 17.27
N ARG A 7 -11.79 -15.81 17.68
CA ARG A 7 -13.27 -15.75 17.65
C ARG A 7 -13.87 -15.88 16.24
N LYS A 8 -13.08 -15.57 15.20
CA LYS A 8 -13.45 -15.75 13.79
C LYS A 8 -12.95 -17.08 13.20
N GLY A 9 -12.41 -17.97 14.04
CA GLY A 9 -11.91 -19.28 13.63
C GLY A 9 -10.57 -19.24 12.90
N VAL A 10 -9.81 -18.12 13.01
CA VAL A 10 -8.51 -17.96 12.37
C VAL A 10 -7.41 -17.98 13.42
N THR A 11 -6.47 -18.93 13.29
CA THR A 11 -5.25 -18.94 14.09
C THR A 11 -4.22 -18.03 13.41
N ILE A 12 -3.65 -17.14 14.21
CA ILE A 12 -2.62 -16.19 13.74
C ILE A 12 -1.29 -16.56 14.42
N GLU A 13 -0.26 -16.71 13.60
CA GLU A 13 1.11 -16.85 14.05
C GLU A 13 1.79 -15.48 13.98
N VAL A 14 2.16 -14.93 15.14
CA VAL A 14 2.77 -13.60 15.24
C VAL A 14 4.29 -13.75 15.15
N VAL A 15 4.88 -12.98 14.25
CA VAL A 15 6.33 -12.81 14.11
C VAL A 15 6.72 -11.48 14.74
N THR A 16 7.72 -11.49 15.60
CA THR A 16 8.24 -10.29 16.28
C THR A 16 9.64 -9.95 15.78
N PHE A 17 9.94 -8.65 15.72
CA PHE A 17 11.26 -8.12 15.41
C PHE A 17 11.92 -7.62 16.70
N ASP A 18 13.25 -7.70 16.78
CA ASP A 18 14.04 -7.19 17.91
C ASP A 18 13.99 -5.65 17.97
N GLU A 19 13.88 -4.99 16.82
CA GLU A 19 13.76 -3.54 16.70
C GLU A 19 12.45 -3.16 16.00
N SER A 20 11.92 -1.96 16.32
CA SER A 20 10.72 -1.46 15.66
C SER A 20 10.98 -1.15 14.18
N THR A 21 10.14 -1.69 13.31
CA THR A 21 10.13 -1.32 11.90
C THR A 21 9.21 -0.12 11.71
N HIS A 22 9.80 1.07 11.53
CA HIS A 22 9.03 2.32 11.42
C HIS A 22 8.37 2.49 10.06
N THR A 23 8.85 1.79 9.05
CA THR A 23 8.36 1.88 7.67
C THR A 23 8.00 0.51 7.10
N ALA A 24 7.11 0.50 6.11
CA ALA A 24 6.79 -0.73 5.37
C ALA A 24 8.02 -1.32 4.66
N ALA A 25 8.98 -0.47 4.25
CA ALA A 25 10.21 -0.92 3.59
C ALA A 25 11.13 -1.66 4.57
N GLU A 26 11.28 -1.18 5.80
CA GLU A 26 12.05 -1.85 6.86
C GLU A 26 11.40 -3.19 7.23
N ALA A 27 10.07 -3.23 7.37
CA ALA A 27 9.33 -4.47 7.62
C ALA A 27 9.53 -5.49 6.49
N ALA A 28 9.41 -5.06 5.23
CA ALA A 28 9.65 -5.92 4.08
C ALA A 28 11.07 -6.50 4.08
N HIS A 29 12.07 -5.65 4.34
CA HIS A 29 13.46 -6.08 4.40
C HIS A 29 13.69 -7.12 5.51
N ALA A 30 13.19 -6.87 6.72
CA ALA A 30 13.32 -7.76 7.86
C ALA A 30 12.67 -9.14 7.65
N LEU A 31 11.57 -9.17 6.85
CA LEU A 31 10.86 -10.40 6.51
C LEU A 31 11.39 -11.12 5.27
N GLY A 32 12.28 -10.49 4.50
CA GLY A 32 12.64 -10.98 3.17
C GLY A 32 11.47 -10.99 2.18
N ALA A 33 10.50 -10.11 2.39
CA ALA A 33 9.27 -9.99 1.61
C ALA A 33 9.36 -8.81 0.63
N GLU A 34 8.47 -8.79 -0.37
CA GLU A 34 8.31 -7.63 -1.24
C GLU A 34 7.59 -6.51 -0.49
N LEU A 35 7.95 -5.24 -0.76
CA LEU A 35 7.26 -4.08 -0.18
C LEU A 35 5.75 -4.13 -0.40
N GLY A 36 5.33 -4.63 -1.57
CA GLY A 36 3.92 -4.76 -1.91
C GLY A 36 3.14 -5.75 -1.05
N GLN A 37 3.82 -6.71 -0.42
CA GLN A 37 3.20 -7.69 0.49
C GLN A 37 2.92 -7.10 1.89
N ILE A 38 3.49 -5.95 2.23
CA ILE A 38 3.24 -5.29 3.52
C ILE A 38 1.89 -4.59 3.48
N VAL A 39 1.02 -4.91 4.42
CA VAL A 39 -0.27 -4.25 4.58
C VAL A 39 -0.10 -3.01 5.44
N LYS A 40 -0.31 -1.84 4.85
CA LYS A 40 -0.42 -0.59 5.62
C LYS A 40 -1.85 -0.45 6.12
N SER A 41 -2.04 -0.46 7.44
CA SER A 41 -3.30 -0.13 8.10
C SER A 41 -3.34 1.37 8.37
N LEU A 42 -4.10 2.11 7.57
CA LEU A 42 -4.16 3.57 7.62
C LEU A 42 -5.54 4.02 8.09
N VAL A 43 -5.59 4.84 9.12
CA VAL A 43 -6.85 5.38 9.66
C VAL A 43 -7.15 6.72 9.02
N PHE A 44 -8.37 6.83 8.50
CA PHE A 44 -8.96 8.05 7.97
C PHE A 44 -10.23 8.37 8.74
N VAL A 45 -10.65 9.61 8.69
CA VAL A 45 -11.85 10.09 9.36
C VAL A 45 -12.63 11.03 8.45
N SER A 46 -13.93 11.03 8.58
CA SER A 46 -14.85 12.01 8.02
C SER A 46 -15.67 12.62 9.15
N GLY A 47 -16.19 13.83 8.96
CA GLY A 47 -17.02 14.53 9.94
C GLY A 47 -16.26 15.46 10.88
N GLY A 48 -17.00 16.09 11.79
CA GLY A 48 -16.50 17.05 12.79
C GLY A 48 -15.88 16.37 14.00
N ALA A 49 -15.28 17.17 14.88
CA ALA A 49 -14.54 16.68 16.05
C ALA A 49 -15.38 15.79 17.00
N ASP A 50 -16.69 16.07 17.10
CA ASP A 50 -17.59 15.35 18.01
C ASP A 50 -18.27 14.14 17.37
N ASP A 51 -18.20 13.99 16.03
CA ASP A 51 -18.87 12.92 15.30
C ASP A 51 -17.96 12.40 14.15
N LEU A 52 -16.83 11.83 14.55
CA LEU A 52 -15.88 11.24 13.58
C LEU A 52 -16.35 9.85 13.15
N GLU A 53 -16.53 9.67 11.84
CA GLU A 53 -16.69 8.37 11.21
C GLU A 53 -15.30 7.80 10.85
N PRO A 54 -14.82 6.78 11.57
CA PRO A 54 -13.51 6.20 11.31
C PRO A 54 -13.53 5.17 10.18
N ILE A 55 -12.53 5.24 9.31
CA ILE A 55 -12.31 4.34 8.20
C ILE A 55 -10.91 3.76 8.31
N LEU A 56 -10.79 2.44 8.30
CA LEU A 56 -9.52 1.74 8.20
C LEU A 56 -9.28 1.33 6.75
N CYS A 57 -8.19 1.79 6.16
CA CYS A 57 -7.76 1.37 4.83
C CYS A 57 -6.61 0.38 4.93
N LEU A 58 -6.79 -0.80 4.36
CA LEU A 58 -5.76 -1.82 4.19
C LEU A 58 -5.21 -1.70 2.78
N VAL A 59 -3.98 -1.22 2.64
CA VAL A 59 -3.37 -0.98 1.32
C VAL A 59 -1.97 -1.59 1.24
N SER A 60 -1.57 -1.97 0.03
CA SER A 60 -0.22 -2.45 -0.23
C SER A 60 0.84 -1.42 0.15
N GLY A 61 2.01 -1.88 0.60
CA GLY A 61 3.15 -1.04 0.97
C GLY A 61 3.57 -0.06 -0.12
N VAL A 62 3.41 -0.43 -1.37
CA VAL A 62 3.73 0.42 -2.54
C VAL A 62 2.67 1.47 -2.86
N ASN A 63 1.44 1.30 -2.37
CA ASN A 63 0.31 2.16 -2.73
C ASN A 63 0.14 3.33 -1.76
N ARG A 64 -0.48 4.41 -2.24
CA ARG A 64 -1.01 5.52 -1.45
C ARG A 64 -2.52 5.57 -1.61
N VAL A 65 -3.22 6.04 -0.57
CA VAL A 65 -4.68 6.20 -0.64
C VAL A 65 -5.01 7.53 -1.31
N ASP A 66 -5.88 7.45 -2.33
CA ASP A 66 -6.52 8.60 -2.96
C ASP A 66 -7.75 8.99 -2.13
N LEU A 67 -7.72 10.16 -1.52
CA LEU A 67 -8.78 10.64 -0.63
C LEU A 67 -10.12 10.84 -1.35
N ALA A 68 -10.08 11.28 -2.60
CA ALA A 68 -11.31 11.51 -3.38
C ALA A 68 -11.99 10.17 -3.71
N ARG A 69 -11.20 9.14 -4.09
CA ARG A 69 -11.71 7.79 -4.29
C ARG A 69 -12.25 7.19 -3.01
N LEU A 70 -11.53 7.34 -1.91
CA LEU A 70 -11.98 6.85 -0.62
C LEU A 70 -13.29 7.49 -0.19
N ALA A 71 -13.43 8.81 -0.33
CA ALA A 71 -14.66 9.55 -0.05
C ALA A 71 -15.81 9.02 -0.91
N ALA A 72 -15.61 8.86 -2.22
CA ALA A 72 -16.61 8.33 -3.14
C ALA A 72 -17.04 6.89 -2.79
N VAL A 73 -16.08 6.00 -2.48
CA VAL A 73 -16.35 4.61 -2.07
C VAL A 73 -17.15 4.55 -0.76
N CYS A 74 -16.87 5.45 0.16
CA CYS A 74 -17.56 5.52 1.44
C CYS A 74 -18.89 6.29 1.39
N GLY A 75 -19.15 7.06 0.32
CA GLY A 75 -20.31 7.95 0.22
C GLY A 75 -20.23 9.12 1.18
N LEU A 76 -19.02 9.61 1.46
CA LEU A 76 -18.74 10.67 2.44
C LEU A 76 -18.35 11.96 1.70
N PRO A 77 -18.71 13.15 2.24
CA PRO A 77 -18.45 14.43 1.57
C PRO A 77 -16.96 14.80 1.58
N ASP A 78 -16.26 14.44 2.64
CA ASP A 78 -14.86 14.70 2.86
C ASP A 78 -14.21 13.56 3.66
N VAL A 79 -12.94 13.33 3.42
CA VAL A 79 -12.15 12.36 4.17
C VAL A 79 -10.75 12.93 4.36
N ARG A 80 -10.23 12.83 5.56
CA ARG A 80 -8.85 13.20 5.88
C ARG A 80 -8.14 12.09 6.64
N ARG A 81 -6.82 12.12 6.63
CA ARG A 81 -6.05 11.22 7.48
C ARG A 81 -6.29 11.56 8.95
N ALA A 82 -6.48 10.53 9.77
CA ALA A 82 -6.52 10.71 11.22
C ALA A 82 -5.16 11.16 11.75
N THR A 83 -5.17 12.03 12.75
CA THR A 83 -3.97 12.32 13.55
C THR A 83 -3.57 11.10 14.37
N ALA A 84 -2.34 11.07 14.88
CA ALA A 84 -1.88 9.96 15.71
C ALA A 84 -2.76 9.75 16.95
N ARG A 85 -3.21 10.84 17.57
CA ARG A 85 -4.11 10.80 18.72
C ARG A 85 -5.48 10.23 18.37
N GLU A 86 -6.10 10.71 17.27
CA GLU A 86 -7.38 10.17 16.81
C GLU A 86 -7.28 8.67 16.45
N ALA A 87 -6.20 8.27 15.78
CA ALA A 87 -5.97 6.86 15.45
C ALA A 87 -5.89 5.99 16.72
N ASP A 88 -5.17 6.43 17.74
CA ASP A 88 -5.07 5.75 19.03
C ASP A 88 -6.44 5.69 19.75
N GLU A 89 -7.14 6.82 19.86
CA GLU A 89 -8.46 6.92 20.51
C GLU A 89 -9.54 6.09 19.79
N LEU A 90 -9.44 5.93 18.46
CA LEU A 90 -10.42 5.19 17.66
C LEU A 90 -10.12 3.69 17.58
N THR A 91 -8.84 3.32 17.56
CA THR A 91 -8.42 1.92 17.35
C THR A 91 -7.96 1.23 18.63
N GLY A 92 -7.40 1.96 19.59
CA GLY A 92 -6.69 1.44 20.75
C GLY A 92 -5.27 0.98 20.43
N PHE A 93 -4.71 1.41 19.28
CA PHE A 93 -3.38 1.04 18.81
C PHE A 93 -2.63 2.24 18.29
N THR A 94 -1.32 2.28 18.53
CA THR A 94 -0.44 3.34 18.00
C THR A 94 -0.12 3.15 16.52
N ILE A 95 0.13 4.26 15.82
CA ILE A 95 0.56 4.24 14.41
C ILE A 95 1.81 3.35 14.27
N GLY A 96 1.83 2.55 13.20
CA GLY A 96 2.85 1.53 12.94
C GLY A 96 2.48 0.15 13.44
N GLY A 97 1.66 0.04 14.51
CA GLY A 97 1.20 -1.24 15.05
C GLY A 97 -0.29 -1.53 14.83
N ILE A 98 -1.05 -0.66 14.16
CA ILE A 98 -2.51 -0.82 13.98
C ILE A 98 -2.80 -2.11 13.21
N PRO A 99 -3.44 -3.12 13.84
CA PRO A 99 -3.79 -4.36 13.18
C PRO A 99 -5.06 -4.18 12.33
N PRO A 100 -5.37 -5.13 11.42
CA PRO A 100 -6.61 -5.08 10.64
C PRO A 100 -7.88 -5.36 11.45
N ILE A 101 -7.75 -5.85 12.68
CA ILE A 101 -8.84 -6.27 13.58
C ILE A 101 -8.54 -6.01 15.06
N GLY A 102 -9.57 -6.10 15.89
CA GLY A 102 -9.40 -6.05 17.35
C GLY A 102 -9.41 -4.61 17.90
N HIS A 103 -9.95 -3.67 17.14
CA HIS A 103 -10.07 -2.28 17.55
C HIS A 103 -11.10 -2.09 18.69
N ILE A 104 -10.94 -1.05 19.49
CA ILE A 104 -11.87 -0.69 20.57
C ILE A 104 -13.21 -0.18 20.05
N ARG A 105 -13.27 0.34 18.83
CA ARG A 105 -14.48 0.74 18.10
C ARG A 105 -14.67 -0.10 16.86
N ARG A 106 -15.91 -0.21 16.39
CA ARG A 106 -16.18 -0.75 15.08
C ARG A 106 -15.75 0.26 14.02
N LEU A 107 -14.89 -0.13 13.10
CA LEU A 107 -14.42 0.67 11.99
C LEU A 107 -15.04 0.15 10.68
N ARG A 108 -15.28 1.06 9.73
CA ARG A 108 -15.49 0.68 8.34
C ARG A 108 -14.14 0.31 7.75
N VAL A 109 -14.01 -0.89 7.22
CA VAL A 109 -12.73 -1.37 6.65
C VAL A 109 -12.84 -1.45 5.14
N ILE A 110 -11.90 -0.78 4.44
CA ILE A 110 -11.75 -0.82 2.99
C ILE A 110 -10.40 -1.44 2.67
N MET A 111 -10.40 -2.46 1.82
CA MET A 111 -9.19 -3.15 1.38
C MET A 111 -8.93 -2.88 -0.10
N ASP A 112 -7.72 -2.45 -0.42
CA ASP A 112 -7.29 -2.25 -1.80
C ASP A 112 -7.14 -3.61 -2.51
N PRO A 113 -7.70 -3.78 -3.74
CA PRO A 113 -7.58 -5.01 -4.51
C PRO A 113 -6.15 -5.41 -4.84
N ASP A 114 -5.19 -4.48 -4.86
CA ASP A 114 -3.78 -4.79 -5.16
C ASP A 114 -3.14 -5.75 -4.14
N LEU A 115 -3.64 -5.81 -2.92
CA LEU A 115 -3.23 -6.83 -1.96
C LEU A 115 -3.53 -8.25 -2.45
N GLY A 116 -4.57 -8.42 -3.27
CA GLY A 116 -4.95 -9.71 -3.86
C GLY A 116 -3.99 -10.25 -4.92
N ARG A 117 -2.94 -9.52 -5.28
CA ARG A 117 -1.89 -9.97 -6.22
C ARG A 117 -0.90 -10.95 -5.59
N TYR A 118 -0.89 -11.03 -4.25
CA TYR A 118 0.04 -11.85 -3.48
C TYR A 118 -0.66 -13.07 -2.90
N GLU A 119 0.05 -14.16 -2.76
CA GLU A 119 -0.46 -15.35 -2.05
C GLU A 119 -0.55 -15.10 -0.54
N VAL A 120 0.44 -14.37 0.01
CA VAL A 120 0.53 -14.01 1.42
C VAL A 120 0.91 -12.54 1.55
N VAL A 121 0.25 -11.85 2.46
CA VAL A 121 0.57 -10.48 2.88
C VAL A 121 0.85 -10.43 4.37
N TRP A 122 1.55 -9.40 4.82
CA TRP A 122 2.00 -9.22 6.20
C TRP A 122 1.31 -8.03 6.83
N ALA A 123 0.53 -8.27 7.87
CA ALA A 123 -0.22 -7.24 8.57
C ALA A 123 0.30 -7.04 10.00
N ALA A 124 0.17 -5.81 10.53
CA ALA A 124 0.55 -5.49 11.90
C ALA A 124 -0.28 -6.31 12.92
N ALA A 125 0.38 -6.72 13.99
CA ALA A 125 -0.19 -7.56 15.04
C ALA A 125 -0.51 -6.80 16.35
N GLY A 126 -0.59 -5.48 16.32
CA GLY A 126 -0.92 -4.63 17.46
C GLY A 126 0.27 -3.88 18.07
N LEU A 127 1.48 -4.19 17.61
CA LEU A 127 2.72 -3.51 18.00
C LEU A 127 3.54 -3.17 16.76
N PRO A 128 4.35 -2.10 16.79
CA PRO A 128 5.24 -1.76 15.67
C PRO A 128 6.32 -2.82 15.38
N THR A 129 6.56 -3.71 16.36
CA THR A 129 7.54 -4.81 16.28
C THR A 129 6.90 -6.15 15.96
N ALA A 130 5.59 -6.21 15.69
CA ALA A 130 4.88 -7.46 15.53
C ALA A 130 4.00 -7.48 14.30
N VAL A 131 4.15 -8.52 13.48
CA VAL A 131 3.36 -8.76 12.27
C VAL A 131 2.89 -10.19 12.19
N PHE A 132 1.96 -10.48 11.30
CA PHE A 132 1.55 -11.84 10.99
C PHE A 132 1.30 -12.03 9.49
N PRO A 133 1.64 -13.22 8.96
CA PRO A 133 1.34 -13.56 7.58
C PRO A 133 -0.13 -14.00 7.45
N VAL A 134 -0.77 -13.63 6.35
CA VAL A 134 -2.15 -14.01 6.08
C VAL A 134 -2.44 -13.96 4.56
N PRO A 135 -3.17 -14.95 4.01
CA PRO A 135 -3.69 -14.84 2.65
C PRO A 135 -4.65 -13.66 2.53
N PRO A 136 -4.63 -12.87 1.44
CA PRO A 136 -5.51 -11.70 1.26
C PRO A 136 -7.00 -12.02 1.39
N ALA A 137 -7.44 -13.18 0.90
CA ALA A 137 -8.83 -13.62 1.03
C ALA A 137 -9.22 -13.81 2.51
N THR A 138 -8.33 -14.40 3.31
CA THR A 138 -8.53 -14.56 4.76
C THR A 138 -8.49 -13.22 5.47
N LEU A 139 -7.56 -12.32 5.10
CA LEU A 139 -7.48 -10.96 5.64
C LEU A 139 -8.79 -10.20 5.43
N ARG A 140 -9.37 -10.28 4.23
CA ARG A 140 -10.65 -9.65 3.91
C ARG A 140 -11.77 -10.11 4.85
N VAL A 141 -11.90 -11.44 5.04
CA VAL A 141 -12.94 -12.02 5.92
C VAL A 141 -12.65 -11.66 7.38
N LEU A 142 -11.41 -11.75 7.78
CA LEU A 142 -10.96 -11.44 9.14
C LEU A 142 -11.28 -9.98 9.52
N ALA A 143 -11.00 -9.04 8.63
CA ALA A 143 -11.23 -7.61 8.84
C ALA A 143 -12.66 -7.15 8.52
N ASP A 144 -13.54 -8.02 8.02
CA ASP A 144 -14.87 -7.65 7.50
C ASP A 144 -14.76 -6.52 6.45
N ALA A 145 -13.77 -6.63 5.57
CA ALA A 145 -13.38 -5.57 4.66
C ALA A 145 -14.16 -5.58 3.35
N ASN A 146 -14.61 -4.40 2.93
CA ASN A 146 -15.06 -4.15 1.57
C ASN A 146 -13.86 -3.93 0.65
N VAL A 147 -13.82 -4.63 -0.48
CA VAL A 147 -12.75 -4.45 -1.47
C VAL A 147 -13.15 -3.35 -2.46
N ALA A 148 -12.31 -2.32 -2.56
CA ALA A 148 -12.53 -1.23 -3.50
C ALA A 148 -11.20 -0.56 -3.92
N PRO A 149 -11.09 -0.07 -5.16
CA PRO A 149 -9.88 0.57 -5.67
C PRO A 149 -9.74 1.98 -5.07
N ILE A 150 -9.01 2.07 -3.97
CA ILE A 150 -8.76 3.31 -3.22
C ILE A 150 -7.33 3.83 -3.38
N ALA A 151 -6.46 3.12 -4.11
CA ALA A 151 -5.11 3.57 -4.36
C ALA A 151 -5.05 4.69 -5.41
N GLU A 152 -4.06 5.60 -5.26
CA GLU A 152 -3.68 6.52 -6.32
C GLU A 152 -3.32 5.72 -7.58
N VAL A 153 -3.80 6.18 -8.74
CA VAL A 153 -3.34 5.61 -10.02
C VAL A 153 -1.92 6.14 -10.24
N THR A 154 -0.94 5.30 -9.99
CA THR A 154 0.40 5.58 -10.49
C THR A 154 0.30 5.49 -12.01
N ALA A 155 0.37 6.64 -12.72
CA ALA A 155 0.50 6.62 -14.17
C ALA A 155 1.69 5.70 -14.49
N ALA A 156 1.44 4.63 -15.24
CA ALA A 156 2.52 3.82 -15.77
C ALA A 156 3.49 4.79 -16.48
N PRO A 157 4.81 4.67 -16.29
CA PRO A 157 5.75 5.49 -17.04
C PRO A 157 5.39 5.33 -18.50
N SER A 158 5.06 6.44 -19.16
CA SER A 158 4.80 6.46 -20.59
C SER A 158 5.95 5.72 -21.27
N PRO A 159 5.70 4.74 -22.15
CA PRO A 159 6.77 4.06 -22.87
C PRO A 159 7.58 5.17 -23.54
N GLY A 160 8.83 5.29 -23.11
CA GLY A 160 9.70 6.41 -23.44
C GLY A 160 9.63 6.71 -24.92
N GLY A 161 9.38 7.98 -25.22
CA GLY A 161 9.51 8.49 -26.57
C GLY A 161 10.85 8.07 -27.12
N GLY A 162 10.82 7.16 -28.09
CA GLY A 162 12.02 6.73 -28.80
C GLY A 162 12.71 7.96 -29.32
N ARG A 163 13.89 8.23 -28.82
CA ARG A 163 14.82 9.15 -29.50
C ARG A 163 14.99 8.60 -30.91
N SER A 164 14.37 9.28 -31.87
CA SER A 164 14.71 9.11 -33.27
C SER A 164 16.19 9.44 -33.41
N VAL A 165 17.00 8.41 -33.52
CA VAL A 165 18.38 8.55 -33.96
C VAL A 165 18.30 8.93 -35.43
N VAL A 166 18.49 10.22 -35.73
CA VAL A 166 18.73 10.66 -37.09
C VAL A 166 20.08 10.10 -37.50
N VAL A 167 20.05 9.05 -38.27
CA VAL A 167 21.27 8.50 -38.94
C VAL A 167 21.54 9.45 -40.08
N GLU A 168 22.55 10.28 -39.91
CA GLU A 168 23.14 11.08 -40.99
C GLU A 168 23.77 10.15 -42.03
N PRO A 169 23.46 10.27 -43.35
CA PRO A 169 24.06 9.40 -44.37
C PRO A 169 25.55 9.75 -44.51
N ALA A 170 26.40 8.74 -44.37
CA ALA A 170 27.82 8.83 -44.58
C ALA A 170 28.14 9.36 -45.98
N SER A 171 28.92 10.43 -46.02
CA SER A 171 29.46 11.03 -47.23
C SER A 171 30.25 9.96 -48.05
N ALA A 172 29.95 9.85 -49.33
CA ALA A 172 30.62 9.00 -50.27
C ALA A 172 32.09 9.41 -50.47
N PRO A 173 33.06 8.49 -50.63
CA PRO A 173 34.45 8.79 -50.88
C PRO A 173 34.66 9.35 -52.26
N GLY A 174 35.42 10.45 -52.36
CA GLY A 174 35.76 11.14 -53.59
C GLY A 174 36.57 10.28 -54.54
N ARG A 175 36.26 10.39 -55.84
CA ARG A 175 36.98 9.77 -56.98
C ARG A 175 38.40 10.38 -57.03
N PRO A 176 39.43 9.54 -57.35
CA PRO A 176 40.76 10.11 -57.61
C PRO A 176 40.79 10.74 -58.98
N ALA A 177 41.42 11.88 -59.07
CA ALA A 177 41.73 12.59 -60.32
C ALA A 177 42.82 11.85 -61.09
N THR A 178 42.52 11.50 -62.33
CA THR A 178 43.53 11.01 -63.28
C THR A 178 44.27 12.18 -63.83
N GLY A 179 45.56 12.31 -63.50
CA GLY A 179 46.46 13.21 -64.14
C GLY A 179 46.89 12.64 -65.48
N THR A 180 46.76 13.41 -66.55
CA THR A 180 47.32 13.16 -67.83
C THR A 180 48.48 14.09 -68.03
N THR A 181 49.66 13.47 -68.23
CA THR A 181 50.89 14.12 -68.69
C THR A 181 50.86 14.24 -70.18
N GLY A 182 51.23 15.39 -70.77
CA GLY A 182 51.61 15.65 -72.10
C GLY A 182 52.79 16.63 -72.14
#